data_eac0e7a59996b2cacd3c41cc2d185390
#
_entry.id   eac0e7a59996b2cacd3c41cc2d185390
#
_cell.length_a   1.000
_cell.length_b   1.000
_cell.length_c   1.000
_cell.angle_alpha   90.00
_cell.angle_beta   90.00
_cell.angle_gamma   90.00
#
_symmetry.space_group_name_H-M   'P 1'
#
loop_
_entity.id
_entity.type
_entity.pdbx_description
1 polymer ?
#
loop_
_entity_poly.entity_id
_entity_poly.type
_entity_poly.pdbx_seq_one_letter_code
_entity_poly.pdbx_strand_id
1 'polypeptide(L)'
;MKRFEIKKQNILVMYIIILLVQDKYNFYYPTIPVYPNNHDELEVVKEMIGVRTEDDVKLFLKTDISVCYLFVDHTTETISELRSTTNSNRILIFVKFFKNIINRARPYQIDESIDDLKSVTSHTPAYPAGHAFQAYYLARVLSIRYPDKKDKWDSLAKQCDLVRVKAGLHYPSDGVFSKKLVDYFFDFLYDSK
;
A
#
# COMPACT_ATOMS: atom_id res chain seq x y z
N MET A 1 13.16 9.19 -33.83
CA MET A 1 13.33 9.21 -32.37
C MET A 1 13.54 7.76 -31.92
N LYS A 2 14.76 7.36 -31.49
CA LYS A 2 15.02 6.00 -30.96
C LYS A 2 14.30 5.86 -29.64
N ARG A 3 13.33 4.92 -29.52
CA ARG A 3 12.75 4.51 -28.26
C ARG A 3 13.88 4.01 -27.35
N PHE A 4 14.07 4.63 -26.20
CA PHE A 4 14.96 4.14 -25.16
C PHE A 4 14.29 2.91 -24.53
N GLU A 5 14.63 1.70 -24.96
CA GLU A 5 14.28 0.48 -24.25
C GLU A 5 15.17 0.36 -23.02
N ILE A 6 14.64 0.69 -21.87
CA ILE A 6 15.31 0.42 -20.60
C ILE A 6 15.27 -1.09 -20.38
N LYS A 7 16.42 -1.76 -20.50
CA LYS A 7 16.54 -3.20 -20.24
C LYS A 7 16.14 -3.48 -18.77
N LYS A 8 15.40 -4.57 -18.53
CA LYS A 8 14.96 -4.99 -17.17
C LYS A 8 16.12 -5.03 -16.15
N GLN A 9 17.33 -5.37 -16.61
CA GLN A 9 18.56 -5.35 -15.82
C GLN A 9 18.92 -3.96 -15.29
N ASN A 10 18.72 -2.90 -16.08
CA ASN A 10 19.03 -1.53 -15.68
C ASN A 10 18.06 -1.03 -14.61
N ILE A 11 16.79 -1.46 -14.65
CA ILE A 11 15.80 -1.15 -13.60
C ILE A 11 16.21 -1.80 -12.29
N LEU A 12 16.64 -3.06 -12.31
CA LEU A 12 17.09 -3.78 -11.11
C LEU A 12 18.35 -3.13 -10.51
N VAL A 13 19.33 -2.76 -11.33
CA VAL A 13 20.56 -2.07 -10.88
C VAL A 13 20.21 -0.72 -10.26
N MET A 14 19.35 0.06 -10.89
CA MET A 14 18.88 1.35 -10.35
C MET A 14 18.15 1.17 -9.01
N TYR A 15 17.30 0.14 -8.88
CA TYR A 15 16.64 -0.19 -7.65
C TYR A 15 17.61 -0.56 -6.51
N ILE A 16 18.64 -1.37 -6.82
CA ILE A 16 19.69 -1.74 -5.86
C ILE A 16 20.47 -0.50 -5.41
N ILE A 17 20.83 0.39 -6.33
CA ILE A 17 21.52 1.64 -5.99
C ILE A 17 20.67 2.49 -5.05
N ILE A 18 19.38 2.66 -5.35
CA ILE A 18 18.47 3.42 -4.48
C ILE A 18 18.41 2.80 -3.07
N LEU A 19 18.31 1.47 -2.97
CA LEU A 19 18.31 0.78 -1.68
C LEU A 19 19.58 0.99 -0.88
N LEU A 20 20.74 1.09 -1.55
CA LEU A 20 22.04 1.23 -0.89
C LEU A 20 22.34 2.66 -0.43
N VAL A 21 21.77 3.66 -1.09
CA VAL A 21 22.08 5.07 -0.79
C VAL A 21 21.02 5.77 0.07
N GLN A 22 19.87 5.13 0.26
CA GLN A 22 18.75 5.75 0.96
C GLN A 22 18.67 5.26 2.41
N ASP A 23 19.14 6.09 3.34
CA ASP A 23 19.24 5.82 4.77
C ASP A 23 18.30 6.69 5.64
N LYS A 24 17.62 7.68 5.06
CA LYS A 24 16.80 8.66 5.79
C LYS A 24 15.41 8.81 5.21
N TYR A 25 14.44 9.05 6.10
CA TYR A 25 13.09 9.41 5.69
C TYR A 25 13.03 10.85 5.14
N ASN A 26 12.13 11.06 4.19
CA ASN A 26 11.84 12.38 3.68
C ASN A 26 10.80 13.06 4.59
N PHE A 27 11.27 14.00 5.42
CA PHE A 27 10.44 14.78 6.32
C PHE A 27 9.90 16.06 5.65
N TYR A 28 10.45 16.42 4.50
CA TYR A 28 10.05 17.59 3.75
C TYR A 28 9.19 17.22 2.56
N TYR A 29 8.52 18.23 2.03
CA TYR A 29 7.70 18.11 0.86
C TYR A 29 8.53 17.66 -0.35
N PRO A 30 8.24 16.52 -1.00
CA PRO A 30 8.99 16.13 -2.17
C PRO A 30 8.52 16.92 -3.39
N THR A 31 9.43 17.14 -4.30
CA THR A 31 9.10 17.78 -5.58
C THR A 31 8.54 16.80 -6.59
N ILE A 32 8.92 15.52 -6.53
CA ILE A 32 8.49 14.47 -7.44
C ILE A 32 8.56 13.10 -6.75
N PRO A 33 7.51 12.27 -6.78
CA PRO A 33 6.12 12.64 -7.02
C PRO A 33 5.57 13.49 -5.87
N VAL A 34 4.61 14.32 -6.21
CA VAL A 34 4.00 15.20 -5.22
C VAL A 34 2.96 14.43 -4.41
N TYR A 35 3.06 14.46 -3.09
CA TYR A 35 1.99 14.10 -2.16
C TYR A 35 1.61 15.35 -1.34
N PRO A 36 0.40 15.39 -0.73
CA PRO A 36 -0.02 16.51 0.10
C PRO A 36 0.95 16.76 1.26
N ASN A 37 0.93 17.97 1.81
CA ASN A 37 1.73 18.31 2.97
C ASN A 37 1.44 17.35 4.12
N ASN A 38 2.48 16.84 4.77
CA ASN A 38 2.33 15.90 5.88
C ASN A 38 1.50 16.50 7.03
N HIS A 39 1.70 17.78 7.35
CA HIS A 39 0.97 18.44 8.43
C HIS A 39 -0.53 18.60 8.14
N ASP A 40 -0.90 18.89 6.87
CA ASP A 40 -2.31 19.02 6.50
C ASP A 40 -3.04 17.67 6.62
N GLU A 41 -2.41 16.59 6.19
CA GLU A 41 -3.00 15.24 6.31
C GLU A 41 -2.90 14.66 7.73
N LEU A 42 -1.99 15.17 8.56
CA LEU A 42 -1.82 14.72 9.95
C LEU A 42 -3.08 14.98 10.79
N GLU A 43 -3.73 16.13 10.58
CA GLU A 43 -4.99 16.45 11.27
C GLU A 43 -6.09 15.45 10.89
N VAL A 44 -6.18 15.07 9.61
CA VAL A 44 -7.10 14.02 9.17
C VAL A 44 -6.78 12.67 9.84
N VAL A 45 -5.49 12.33 9.99
CA VAL A 45 -5.09 11.09 10.69
C VAL A 45 -5.52 11.13 12.15
N LYS A 46 -5.33 12.27 12.86
CA LYS A 46 -5.77 12.44 14.25
C LYS A 46 -7.29 12.29 14.40
N GLU A 47 -8.06 12.93 13.50
CA GLU A 47 -9.52 12.77 13.46
C GLU A 47 -9.93 11.31 13.28
N MET A 48 -9.28 10.60 12.35
CA MET A 48 -9.57 9.19 12.08
C MET A 48 -9.20 8.27 13.25
N ILE A 49 -8.13 8.58 13.98
CA ILE A 49 -7.78 7.88 15.23
C ILE A 49 -8.85 8.14 16.30
N GLY A 50 -9.33 9.38 16.42
CA GLY A 50 -10.36 9.76 17.40
C GLY A 50 -11.69 9.03 17.23
N VAL A 51 -12.00 8.56 16.02
CA VAL A 51 -13.21 7.75 15.71
C VAL A 51 -12.92 6.25 15.53
N ARG A 52 -11.71 5.81 15.86
CA ARG A 52 -11.30 4.41 15.78
C ARG A 52 -12.08 3.56 16.80
N THR A 53 -12.71 2.49 16.32
CA THR A 53 -13.49 1.55 17.14
C THR A 53 -12.70 0.27 17.44
N GLU A 54 -13.20 -0.55 18.37
CA GLU A 54 -12.63 -1.89 18.61
C GLU A 54 -12.67 -2.79 17.37
N ASP A 55 -13.70 -2.64 16.54
CA ASP A 55 -13.79 -3.41 15.29
C ASP A 55 -12.76 -2.95 14.26
N ASP A 56 -12.43 -1.66 14.24
CA ASP A 56 -11.29 -1.18 13.43
C ASP A 56 -9.97 -1.80 13.92
N VAL A 57 -9.76 -1.92 15.22
CA VAL A 57 -8.56 -2.58 15.79
C VAL A 57 -8.51 -4.06 15.39
N LYS A 58 -9.63 -4.80 15.51
CA LYS A 58 -9.71 -6.20 15.08
C LYS A 58 -9.44 -6.35 13.59
N LEU A 59 -10.03 -5.47 12.78
CA LEU A 59 -9.80 -5.44 11.33
C LEU A 59 -8.33 -5.14 10.99
N PHE A 60 -7.73 -4.17 11.69
CA PHE A 60 -6.31 -3.88 11.56
C PHE A 60 -5.46 -5.11 11.85
N LEU A 61 -5.62 -5.74 13.01
CA LEU A 61 -4.84 -6.92 13.40
C LEU A 61 -4.98 -8.07 12.40
N LYS A 62 -6.20 -8.34 11.92
CA LYS A 62 -6.48 -9.34 10.89
C LYS A 62 -5.72 -9.03 9.59
N THR A 63 -5.80 -7.80 9.12
CA THR A 63 -5.24 -7.39 7.82
C THR A 63 -3.75 -7.05 7.88
N ASP A 64 -3.18 -6.79 9.06
CA ASP A 64 -1.74 -6.57 9.23
C ASP A 64 -0.94 -7.86 9.03
N ILE A 65 -1.51 -9.01 9.42
CA ILE A 65 -0.94 -10.32 9.11
C ILE A 65 -0.99 -10.59 7.61
N SER A 66 -2.13 -10.35 6.98
CA SER A 66 -2.32 -10.43 5.52
C SER A 66 -3.67 -9.83 5.13
N VAL A 67 -3.68 -9.00 4.11
CA VAL A 67 -4.92 -8.46 3.52
C VAL A 67 -5.86 -9.56 3.06
N CYS A 68 -5.32 -10.72 2.67
CA CYS A 68 -6.08 -11.86 2.15
C CYS A 68 -7.12 -12.39 3.14
N TYR A 69 -6.90 -12.22 4.45
CA TYR A 69 -7.89 -12.63 5.45
C TYR A 69 -9.21 -11.84 5.39
N LEU A 70 -9.20 -10.67 4.76
CA LEU A 70 -10.42 -9.91 4.54
C LEU A 70 -11.24 -10.44 3.35
N PHE A 71 -10.59 -11.09 2.40
CA PHE A 71 -11.19 -11.54 1.13
C PHE A 71 -11.59 -13.01 1.14
N VAL A 72 -10.88 -13.87 1.87
CA VAL A 72 -11.00 -15.33 1.78
C VAL A 72 -12.41 -15.83 2.07
N ASP A 73 -13.14 -15.21 2.99
CA ASP A 73 -14.51 -15.60 3.36
C ASP A 73 -15.55 -15.32 2.25
N HIS A 74 -15.15 -14.65 1.15
CA HIS A 74 -16.03 -14.21 0.06
C HIS A 74 -15.70 -14.86 -1.29
N THR A 75 -14.71 -15.74 -1.34
CA THR A 75 -14.26 -16.45 -2.54
C THR A 75 -14.13 -17.95 -2.28
N THR A 76 -13.98 -18.73 -3.33
CA THR A 76 -13.66 -20.18 -3.23
C THR A 76 -12.15 -20.43 -3.17
N GLU A 77 -11.33 -19.38 -3.32
CA GLU A 77 -9.89 -19.47 -3.27
C GLU A 77 -9.39 -19.63 -1.82
N THR A 78 -8.34 -20.41 -1.65
CA THR A 78 -7.68 -20.60 -0.36
C THR A 78 -6.84 -19.38 0.01
N ILE A 79 -6.54 -19.22 1.30
CA ILE A 79 -5.64 -18.17 1.79
C ILE A 79 -4.25 -18.24 1.13
N SER A 80 -3.79 -19.45 0.79
CA SER A 80 -2.49 -19.66 0.13
C SER A 80 -2.49 -19.12 -1.30
N GLU A 81 -3.56 -19.36 -2.06
CA GLU A 81 -3.72 -18.84 -3.44
C GLU A 81 -3.80 -17.32 -3.44
N LEU A 82 -4.61 -16.74 -2.55
CA LEU A 82 -4.70 -15.29 -2.43
C LEU A 82 -3.35 -14.66 -2.03
N ARG A 83 -2.61 -15.28 -1.10
CA ARG A 83 -1.27 -14.83 -0.71
C ARG A 83 -0.26 -14.93 -1.85
N SER A 84 -0.30 -15.99 -2.65
CA SER A 84 0.58 -16.12 -3.81
C SER A 84 0.36 -14.99 -4.83
N THR A 85 -0.88 -14.51 -4.92
CA THR A 85 -1.25 -13.37 -5.76
C THR A 85 -0.69 -12.05 -5.21
N THR A 86 -0.87 -11.78 -3.90
CA THR A 86 -0.51 -10.49 -3.29
C THR A 86 0.96 -10.36 -2.92
N ASN A 87 1.65 -11.48 -2.65
CA ASN A 87 3.03 -11.53 -2.16
C ASN A 87 4.02 -12.01 -3.22
N SER A 88 3.65 -11.99 -4.51
CA SER A 88 4.60 -12.30 -5.57
C SER A 88 5.80 -11.33 -5.52
N ASN A 89 6.99 -11.83 -5.86
CA ASN A 89 8.20 -10.99 -5.88
C ASN A 89 8.02 -9.73 -6.73
N ARG A 90 7.24 -9.81 -7.82
CA ARG A 90 6.93 -8.68 -8.69
C ARG A 90 6.20 -7.57 -7.91
N ILE A 91 5.16 -7.92 -7.15
CA ILE A 91 4.38 -6.98 -6.33
C ILE A 91 5.24 -6.38 -5.22
N LEU A 92 5.96 -7.21 -4.48
CA LEU A 92 6.77 -6.74 -3.34
C LEU A 92 7.90 -5.80 -3.78
N ILE A 93 8.60 -6.15 -4.86
CA ILE A 93 9.67 -5.31 -5.43
C ILE A 93 9.10 -3.99 -5.96
N PHE A 94 7.95 -4.05 -6.66
CA PHE A 94 7.30 -2.88 -7.20
C PHE A 94 6.91 -1.87 -6.10
N VAL A 95 6.25 -2.33 -5.05
CA VAL A 95 5.86 -1.48 -3.90
C VAL A 95 7.09 -0.91 -3.21
N LYS A 96 8.12 -1.74 -2.94
CA LYS A 96 9.38 -1.29 -2.31
C LYS A 96 10.10 -0.23 -3.15
N PHE A 97 10.12 -0.37 -4.46
CA PHE A 97 10.73 0.60 -5.36
C PHE A 97 10.13 2.01 -5.15
N PHE A 98 8.81 2.13 -5.19
CA PHE A 98 8.16 3.42 -4.96
C PHE A 98 8.35 3.93 -3.54
N LYS A 99 8.27 3.06 -2.53
CA LYS A 99 8.53 3.44 -1.14
C LYS A 99 9.90 4.08 -0.96
N ASN A 100 10.92 3.49 -1.54
CA ASN A 100 12.29 3.96 -1.37
C ASN A 100 12.60 5.22 -2.19
N ILE A 101 12.04 5.37 -3.39
CA ILE A 101 12.21 6.60 -4.18
C ILE A 101 11.54 7.79 -3.49
N ILE A 102 10.32 7.60 -2.97
CA ILE A 102 9.54 8.69 -2.40
C ILE A 102 9.94 8.93 -0.95
N ASN A 103 10.18 7.86 -0.20
CA ASN A 103 10.70 7.84 1.17
C ASN A 103 9.94 8.76 2.15
N ARG A 104 8.61 8.74 2.08
CA ARG A 104 7.75 9.56 2.93
C ARG A 104 7.80 9.08 4.39
N ALA A 105 8.02 10.01 5.32
CA ALA A 105 7.89 9.75 6.75
C ALA A 105 6.44 9.38 7.12
N ARG A 106 6.29 8.51 8.12
CA ARG A 106 4.98 8.11 8.65
C ARG A 106 4.39 9.16 9.60
N PRO A 107 3.05 9.15 9.85
CA PRO A 107 2.43 10.09 10.78
C PRO A 107 3.13 10.16 12.14
N TYR A 108 3.41 9.03 12.78
CA TYR A 108 4.06 8.97 14.09
C TYR A 108 5.54 9.44 14.09
N GLN A 109 6.17 9.54 12.92
CA GLN A 109 7.53 10.09 12.79
C GLN A 109 7.52 11.62 12.64
N ILE A 110 6.39 12.21 12.25
CA ILE A 110 6.18 13.66 12.16
C ILE A 110 5.66 14.21 13.48
N ASP A 111 4.78 13.47 14.15
CA ASP A 111 4.17 13.83 15.42
C ASP A 111 4.11 12.63 16.36
N GLU A 112 4.91 12.68 17.42
CA GLU A 112 5.03 11.61 18.42
C GLU A 112 3.74 11.41 19.24
N SER A 113 2.79 12.36 19.19
CA SER A 113 1.48 12.23 19.85
C SER A 113 0.52 11.29 19.13
N ILE A 114 0.85 10.83 17.92
CA ILE A 114 0.04 9.88 17.17
C ILE A 114 -0.01 8.53 17.86
N ASP A 115 -1.21 8.12 18.28
CA ASP A 115 -1.49 6.79 18.83
C ASP A 115 -1.59 5.74 17.72
N ASP A 116 -0.44 5.25 17.25
CA ASP A 116 -0.36 4.23 16.21
C ASP A 116 -0.47 2.81 16.75
N LEU A 117 -1.20 1.95 16.01
CA LEU A 117 -1.38 0.52 16.31
C LEU A 117 -0.17 -0.33 15.87
N LYS A 118 1.02 0.01 16.18
CA LYS A 118 2.27 -0.69 15.83
C LYS A 118 2.13 -1.85 14.82
N SER A 119 2.89 -1.81 13.74
CA SER A 119 2.94 -2.87 12.74
C SER A 119 4.39 -3.30 12.50
N VAL A 120 4.61 -4.59 12.29
CA VAL A 120 5.94 -5.13 11.96
C VAL A 120 6.50 -4.58 10.64
N THR A 121 5.63 -4.06 9.77
CA THR A 121 6.03 -3.46 8.49
C THR A 121 6.20 -1.95 8.55
N SER A 122 5.96 -1.32 9.71
CA SER A 122 5.99 0.15 9.87
C SER A 122 7.41 0.74 9.79
N HIS A 123 8.46 -0.08 9.79
CA HIS A 123 9.85 0.35 9.57
C HIS A 123 10.13 0.79 8.11
N THR A 124 9.20 0.58 7.18
CA THR A 124 9.31 1.03 5.77
C THR A 124 8.62 2.38 5.57
N PRO A 125 9.01 3.19 4.55
CA PRO A 125 8.36 4.46 4.25
C PRO A 125 6.84 4.36 4.07
N ALA A 126 6.12 5.46 4.30
CA ALA A 126 4.66 5.48 4.28
C ALA A 126 4.07 5.30 2.87
N TYR A 127 4.64 5.94 1.87
CA TYR A 127 4.06 6.12 0.55
C TYR A 127 4.74 5.27 -0.53
N PRO A 128 4.00 4.45 -1.27
CA PRO A 128 2.59 4.09 -1.14
C PRO A 128 2.29 3.20 0.09
N ALA A 129 1.01 3.12 0.49
CA ALA A 129 0.56 2.20 1.54
C ALA A 129 0.59 0.75 1.02
N GLY A 130 1.53 -0.07 1.52
CA GLY A 130 1.75 -1.43 0.99
C GLY A 130 0.53 -2.35 1.11
N HIS A 131 -0.13 -2.39 2.28
CA HIS A 131 -1.34 -3.19 2.47
C HIS A 131 -2.51 -2.68 1.63
N ALA A 132 -2.69 -1.36 1.48
CA ALA A 132 -3.69 -0.81 0.58
C ALA A 132 -3.42 -1.22 -0.87
N PHE A 133 -2.16 -1.15 -1.31
CA PHE A 133 -1.76 -1.61 -2.65
C PHE A 133 -2.13 -3.09 -2.87
N GLN A 134 -1.76 -3.96 -1.94
CA GLN A 134 -2.06 -5.39 -2.01
C GLN A 134 -3.58 -5.65 -2.04
N ALA A 135 -4.35 -4.91 -1.23
CA ALA A 135 -5.81 -5.04 -1.20
C ALA A 135 -6.47 -4.58 -2.50
N TYR A 136 -6.09 -3.42 -3.05
CA TYR A 136 -6.60 -2.95 -4.35
C TYR A 136 -6.19 -3.87 -5.50
N TYR A 137 -4.96 -4.36 -5.49
CA TYR A 137 -4.50 -5.32 -6.48
C TYR A 137 -5.31 -6.62 -6.44
N LEU A 138 -5.49 -7.18 -5.24
CA LEU A 138 -6.29 -8.39 -5.04
C LEU A 138 -7.75 -8.18 -5.47
N ALA A 139 -8.35 -7.05 -5.08
CA ALA A 139 -9.71 -6.69 -5.49
C ALA A 139 -9.86 -6.69 -7.02
N ARG A 140 -8.86 -6.13 -7.73
CA ARG A 140 -8.89 -6.10 -9.19
C ARG A 140 -8.72 -7.49 -9.82
N VAL A 141 -7.83 -8.32 -9.29
CA VAL A 141 -7.67 -9.72 -9.73
C VAL A 141 -8.97 -10.50 -9.52
N LEU A 142 -9.57 -10.38 -8.33
CA LEU A 142 -10.82 -11.07 -8.01
C LEU A 142 -12.01 -10.52 -8.83
N SER A 143 -12.00 -9.25 -9.23
CA SER A 143 -13.01 -8.69 -10.12
C SER A 143 -12.96 -9.28 -11.53
N ILE A 144 -11.80 -9.76 -11.99
CA ILE A 144 -11.69 -10.49 -13.26
C ILE A 144 -12.22 -11.92 -13.10
N ARG A 145 -11.92 -12.58 -11.98
CA ARG A 145 -12.33 -13.98 -11.72
C ARG A 145 -13.80 -14.09 -11.32
N TYR A 146 -14.34 -13.09 -10.61
CA TYR A 146 -15.68 -13.03 -10.06
C TYR A 146 -16.30 -11.66 -10.34
N PRO A 147 -16.67 -11.35 -11.60
CA PRO A 147 -17.10 -10.01 -12.00
C PRO A 147 -18.42 -9.57 -11.35
N ASP A 148 -19.28 -10.50 -10.99
CA ASP A 148 -20.53 -10.29 -10.26
C ASP A 148 -20.33 -9.73 -8.84
N LYS A 149 -19.13 -9.89 -8.27
CA LYS A 149 -18.77 -9.42 -6.92
C LYS A 149 -17.85 -8.19 -6.92
N LYS A 150 -17.70 -7.50 -8.03
CA LYS A 150 -16.75 -6.37 -8.16
C LYS A 150 -16.91 -5.32 -7.07
N ASP A 151 -18.14 -4.88 -6.79
CA ASP A 151 -18.40 -3.85 -5.78
C ASP A 151 -18.01 -4.33 -4.35
N LYS A 152 -18.18 -5.62 -4.09
CA LYS A 152 -17.73 -6.23 -2.84
C LYS A 152 -16.21 -6.18 -2.70
N TRP A 153 -15.48 -6.54 -3.76
CA TRP A 153 -14.01 -6.50 -3.75
C TRP A 153 -13.49 -5.07 -3.55
N ASP A 154 -14.07 -4.10 -4.25
CA ASP A 154 -13.73 -2.68 -4.11
C ASP A 154 -14.01 -2.17 -2.70
N SER A 155 -15.13 -2.59 -2.08
CA SER A 155 -15.47 -2.25 -0.70
C SER A 155 -14.46 -2.80 0.31
N LEU A 156 -14.06 -4.08 0.16
CA LEU A 156 -13.07 -4.72 1.06
C LEU A 156 -11.70 -4.04 0.95
N ALA A 157 -11.27 -3.68 -0.26
CA ALA A 157 -10.02 -2.96 -0.46
C ALA A 157 -10.03 -1.59 0.21
N LYS A 158 -11.13 -0.84 0.09
CA LYS A 158 -11.30 0.45 0.77
C LYS A 158 -11.29 0.32 2.29
N GLN A 159 -11.90 -0.72 2.85
CA GLN A 159 -11.86 -0.99 4.29
C GLN A 159 -10.43 -1.27 4.76
N CYS A 160 -9.68 -2.07 4.00
CA CYS A 160 -8.27 -2.33 4.30
C CYS A 160 -7.42 -1.06 4.24
N ASP A 161 -7.66 -0.17 3.29
CA ASP A 161 -6.97 1.11 3.17
C ASP A 161 -7.31 2.04 4.35
N LEU A 162 -8.59 2.25 4.60
CA LEU A 162 -9.08 3.15 5.65
C LEU A 162 -8.56 2.75 7.04
N VAL A 163 -8.54 1.45 7.34
CA VAL A 163 -8.06 0.98 8.65
C VAL A 163 -6.57 1.28 8.87
N ARG A 164 -5.77 1.44 7.82
CA ARG A 164 -4.36 1.87 7.94
C ARG A 164 -4.22 3.32 8.37
N VAL A 165 -5.14 4.19 7.93
CA VAL A 165 -5.21 5.59 8.38
C VAL A 165 -5.67 5.64 9.84
N LYS A 166 -6.75 4.93 10.18
CA LYS A 166 -7.24 4.79 11.57
C LYS A 166 -6.20 4.17 12.52
N ALA A 167 -5.31 3.34 11.99
CA ALA A 167 -4.19 2.78 12.76
C ALA A 167 -3.04 3.78 13.00
N GLY A 168 -3.09 5.00 12.47
CA GLY A 168 -2.03 6.00 12.61
C GLY A 168 -0.76 5.69 11.81
N LEU A 169 -0.81 4.75 10.86
CA LEU A 169 0.35 4.25 10.12
C LEU A 169 0.53 4.90 8.75
N HIS A 170 -0.53 5.44 8.17
CA HIS A 170 -0.58 5.99 6.83
C HIS A 170 -1.43 7.25 6.76
N TYR A 171 -1.12 8.09 5.79
CA TYR A 171 -1.96 9.22 5.40
C TYR A 171 -3.01 8.77 4.38
N PRO A 172 -4.14 9.50 4.23
CA PRO A 172 -5.14 9.20 3.20
C PRO A 172 -4.57 9.12 1.79
N SER A 173 -3.66 10.02 1.43
CA SER A 173 -3.04 10.05 0.11
C SER A 173 -2.14 8.85 -0.19
N ASP A 174 -1.60 8.15 0.83
CA ASP A 174 -0.80 6.93 0.64
C ASP A 174 -1.63 5.82 -0.01
N GLY A 175 -2.89 5.66 0.43
CA GLY A 175 -3.84 4.73 -0.12
C GLY A 175 -4.37 5.13 -1.49
N VAL A 176 -4.70 6.40 -1.67
CA VAL A 176 -5.12 6.95 -2.98
C VAL A 176 -4.05 6.71 -4.04
N PHE A 177 -2.78 6.92 -3.71
CA PHE A 177 -1.69 6.65 -4.64
C PHE A 177 -1.51 5.14 -4.88
N SER A 178 -1.66 4.32 -3.85
CA SER A 178 -1.63 2.85 -3.99
C SER A 178 -2.66 2.38 -5.01
N LYS A 179 -3.89 2.89 -4.93
CA LYS A 179 -4.94 2.59 -5.91
C LYS A 179 -4.58 3.05 -7.32
N LYS A 180 -4.08 4.28 -7.47
CA LYS A 180 -3.64 4.80 -8.78
C LYS A 180 -2.52 3.95 -9.40
N LEU A 181 -1.55 3.49 -8.60
CA LEU A 181 -0.49 2.60 -9.08
C LEU A 181 -1.06 1.26 -9.57
N VAL A 182 -2.02 0.69 -8.84
CA VAL A 182 -2.71 -0.53 -9.29
C VAL A 182 -3.46 -0.28 -10.59
N ASP A 183 -4.24 0.79 -10.68
CA ASP A 183 -5.04 1.09 -11.87
C ASP A 183 -4.16 1.28 -13.12
N TYR A 184 -3.00 1.92 -12.95
CA TYR A 184 -2.10 2.25 -14.07
C TYR A 184 -1.19 1.08 -14.49
N PHE A 185 -0.70 0.30 -13.52
CA PHE A 185 0.29 -0.75 -13.78
C PHE A 185 -0.28 -2.16 -13.71
N PHE A 186 -1.60 -2.32 -13.66
CA PHE A 186 -2.24 -3.61 -13.47
C PHE A 186 -1.79 -4.65 -14.51
N ASP A 187 -1.84 -4.32 -15.79
CA ASP A 187 -1.49 -5.24 -16.88
C ASP A 187 -0.01 -5.66 -16.85
N PHE A 188 0.86 -4.77 -16.34
CA PHE A 188 2.27 -5.09 -16.11
C PHE A 188 2.46 -6.04 -14.91
N LEU A 189 1.63 -5.91 -13.89
CA LEU A 189 1.74 -6.68 -12.64
C LEU A 189 1.00 -8.02 -12.70
N TYR A 190 -0.06 -8.07 -13.49
CA TYR A 190 -0.93 -9.23 -13.61
C TYR A 190 -0.35 -10.25 -14.59
N ASP A 191 -0.03 -11.47 -14.09
CA ASP A 191 0.27 -12.62 -14.93
C ASP A 191 -1.04 -13.39 -15.15
N SER A 192 -1.63 -13.26 -16.33
CA SER A 192 -2.67 -14.20 -16.78
C SER A 192 -2.01 -15.56 -17.03
N LYS A 193 -2.02 -16.41 -16.00
CA LYS A 193 -1.66 -17.82 -16.16
C LYS A 193 -2.81 -18.59 -16.76
#